data_d242355d22d33be02a2ff1dcb8c4d647
#
_entry.id   d242355d22d33be02a2ff1dcb8c4d647
#
_cell.length_a   1.000
_cell.length_b   1.000
_cell.length_c   1.000
_cell.angle_alpha   90.00
_cell.angle_beta   90.00
_cell.angle_gamma   90.00
#
_symmetry.space_group_name_H-M   'P 1'
#
loop_
_entity.id
_entity.type
_entity.pdbx_description
1 polymer ?
#
loop_
_entity_poly.entity_id
_entity_poly.type
_entity_poly.pdbx_seq_one_letter_code
_entity_poly.pdbx_strand_id
1 'polypeptide(L)'
;MMEKAFASHDGVDLFYRFWPARSGVAKGAVVLLHRGHEHSGRVAHIAEELGLDDFAFYAWDARGHGRSPGERGHSPSFAHTVRDLDCFVRHIRETGGFETNQVAVVAQSVGAVLAATWVHDYAPDIRALVLASPAFDVKLYVPFAKEGIALWQKLKGTFFVNSYVKARFLTHDPARIASFEADPLITRPIASNILLELYEAADRVVADARAMTVPTQLLVSGSDFVVRHAPQHRFFENLGSTIKERHVLPGFYHDTLGERDRAKALEKVRTFLLARFAEPPVAADVRQAHRSGYTRDEADRLASPLPLLSPRGLYWALTRASIRFGGLFSEGIRTGVRTGFDSGSTLDYVYENEPRGLGPGGRLIDRQFLEAIGWRGIRQRKVHLEELIGKALSRLKGEGKPLRVLDIAAGHGRYVLDAVTASEAKPESIRLQDYSPINVEKGTALIAERGLQESASFHRADAFDMAGLAATDPKPTLAVVSGLYELFPDNAQIEASLAGLAQALEPGSLLLYTGQPWHPQLEMIARALTSHRGGEAWIMRRRTQQEMDQLVAAAGFRKIEQRIDKWGIFTVSLAERI
;
A
#
# COMPACT_ATOMS: atom_id res chain seq x y z
N MET A 1 15.63 14.55 25.65
CA MET A 1 15.42 13.36 24.83
C MET A 1 15.05 12.21 25.75
N MET A 2 14.04 11.41 25.36
CA MET A 2 13.58 10.22 26.08
C MET A 2 13.63 9.01 25.14
N GLU A 3 13.94 7.85 25.67
CA GLU A 3 13.95 6.57 24.94
C GLU A 3 12.69 5.79 25.28
N LYS A 4 12.00 5.28 24.28
CA LYS A 4 10.70 4.61 24.40
C LYS A 4 10.58 3.47 23.42
N ALA A 5 9.51 2.69 23.52
CA ALA A 5 9.11 1.69 22.54
C ALA A 5 7.62 1.80 22.23
N PHE A 6 7.21 1.27 21.10
CA PHE A 6 5.83 1.12 20.69
C PHE A 6 5.59 -0.28 20.11
N ALA A 7 4.43 -0.83 20.36
CA ALA A 7 4.04 -2.11 19.79
C ALA A 7 3.65 -1.94 18.32
N SER A 8 4.31 -2.68 17.44
CA SER A 8 3.95 -2.73 16.03
C SER A 8 2.75 -3.66 15.79
N HIS A 9 2.33 -3.78 14.53
CA HIS A 9 1.13 -4.52 14.12
C HIS A 9 1.15 -6.03 14.43
N ASP A 10 2.32 -6.59 14.68
CA ASP A 10 2.57 -8.00 15.04
C ASP A 10 2.95 -8.19 16.51
N GLY A 11 2.80 -7.13 17.32
CA GLY A 11 3.11 -7.15 18.74
C GLY A 11 4.60 -6.99 19.09
N VAL A 12 5.45 -6.78 18.08
CA VAL A 12 6.88 -6.53 18.32
C VAL A 12 7.09 -5.08 18.78
N ASP A 13 7.78 -4.89 19.89
CA ASP A 13 8.13 -3.58 20.40
C ASP A 13 9.32 -2.98 19.63
N LEU A 14 9.09 -1.87 18.94
CA LEU A 14 10.11 -1.14 18.21
C LEU A 14 10.55 0.09 19.01
N PHE A 15 11.86 0.33 19.00
CA PHE A 15 12.50 1.41 19.75
C PHE A 15 12.34 2.75 19.03
N TYR A 16 12.15 3.85 19.82
CA TYR A 16 12.21 5.22 19.31
C TYR A 16 12.74 6.21 20.33
N ARG A 17 13.27 7.36 19.85
CA ARG A 17 13.62 8.53 20.63
C ARG A 17 12.57 9.59 20.48
N PHE A 18 12.30 10.29 21.60
CA PHE A 18 11.31 11.35 21.69
C PHE A 18 11.92 12.61 22.32
N TRP A 19 11.70 13.74 21.69
CA TRP A 19 12.01 15.07 22.19
C TRP A 19 10.70 15.84 22.32
N PRO A 20 10.28 16.21 23.54
CA PRO A 20 9.11 17.06 23.74
C PRO A 20 9.38 18.47 23.20
N ALA A 21 8.32 19.21 22.86
CA ALA A 21 8.43 20.60 22.50
C ALA A 21 9.06 21.39 23.66
N ARG A 22 10.04 22.23 23.35
CA ARG A 22 10.74 23.07 24.37
C ARG A 22 9.83 24.14 24.92
N SER A 23 8.86 24.62 24.16
CA SER A 23 7.82 25.56 24.57
C SER A 23 6.78 24.98 25.56
N GLY A 24 6.82 23.66 25.80
CA GLY A 24 5.89 22.93 26.67
C GLY A 24 4.62 22.43 25.95
N VAL A 25 4.13 23.14 24.95
CA VAL A 25 2.96 22.73 24.14
C VAL A 25 3.38 22.58 22.68
N ALA A 26 3.21 21.37 22.13
CA ALA A 26 3.59 21.09 20.75
C ALA A 26 2.49 21.54 19.76
N LYS A 27 2.86 22.32 18.75
CA LYS A 27 2.00 22.67 17.61
C LYS A 27 1.82 21.52 16.63
N GLY A 28 2.77 20.58 16.62
CA GLY A 28 2.78 19.42 15.77
C GLY A 28 3.92 18.47 16.09
N ALA A 29 3.95 17.35 15.38
CA ALA A 29 4.98 16.33 15.50
C ALA A 29 5.84 16.26 14.23
N VAL A 30 7.15 16.11 14.38
CA VAL A 30 8.10 15.85 13.31
C VAL A 30 8.66 14.44 13.49
N VAL A 31 8.41 13.58 12.53
CA VAL A 31 8.88 12.19 12.50
C VAL A 31 10.15 12.12 11.66
N LEU A 32 11.24 11.64 12.24
CA LEU A 32 12.54 11.52 11.60
C LEU A 32 12.81 10.07 11.25
N LEU A 33 13.07 9.78 9.97
CA LEU A 33 13.39 8.44 9.48
C LEU A 33 14.85 8.38 9.02
N HIS A 34 15.60 7.46 9.62
CA HIS A 34 17.02 7.27 9.35
C HIS A 34 17.29 6.62 7.97
N ARG A 35 18.52 6.71 7.49
CA ARG A 35 19.01 6.01 6.28
C ARG A 35 19.07 4.50 6.50
N GLY A 36 19.24 3.76 5.42
CA GLY A 36 19.60 2.34 5.48
C GLY A 36 20.86 2.12 6.34
N HIS A 37 20.93 1.00 7.04
CA HIS A 37 22.00 0.59 7.95
C HIS A 37 22.11 1.38 9.26
N GLU A 38 21.38 2.47 9.44
CA GLU A 38 21.48 3.39 10.57
C GLU A 38 20.37 3.18 11.60
N HIS A 39 20.22 4.14 12.49
CA HIS A 39 19.25 4.16 13.58
C HIS A 39 18.93 5.61 14.00
N SER A 40 17.96 5.81 14.88
CA SER A 40 17.48 7.11 15.35
C SER A 40 18.57 8.01 15.95
N GLY A 41 19.60 7.44 16.54
CA GLY A 41 20.74 8.23 17.06
C GLY A 41 21.50 8.99 15.97
N ARG A 42 21.46 8.52 14.72
CA ARG A 42 22.15 9.17 13.58
C ARG A 42 21.41 10.39 13.05
N VAL A 43 20.11 10.54 13.38
CA VAL A 43 19.26 11.68 13.00
C VAL A 43 18.89 12.57 14.20
N ALA A 44 19.39 12.26 15.38
CA ALA A 44 19.08 13.00 16.62
C ALA A 44 19.46 14.50 16.55
N HIS A 45 20.58 14.84 15.89
CA HIS A 45 21.02 16.21 15.69
C HIS A 45 19.98 17.08 14.93
N ILE A 46 19.14 16.47 14.09
CA ILE A 46 18.11 17.19 13.33
C ILE A 46 17.08 17.80 14.29
N ALA A 47 16.67 17.05 15.34
CA ALA A 47 15.74 17.54 16.35
C ALA A 47 16.29 18.73 17.15
N GLU A 48 17.62 18.84 17.25
CA GLU A 48 18.29 19.91 17.99
C GLU A 48 18.59 21.10 17.09
N GLU A 49 19.07 20.86 15.86
CA GLU A 49 19.58 21.87 14.94
C GLU A 49 18.48 22.54 14.07
N LEU A 50 17.30 21.93 13.91
CA LEU A 50 16.19 22.58 13.19
C LEU A 50 15.63 23.83 13.89
N GLY A 51 15.84 23.98 15.23
CA GLY A 51 15.38 25.14 15.96
C GLY A 51 13.86 25.33 15.94
N LEU A 52 13.11 24.22 15.96
CA LEU A 52 11.64 24.20 15.99
C LEU A 52 11.16 23.89 17.42
N ASP A 53 11.26 24.89 18.33
CA ASP A 53 11.01 24.73 19.77
C ASP A 53 9.55 24.40 20.11
N ASP A 54 8.61 24.75 19.22
CA ASP A 54 7.17 24.48 19.36
C ASP A 54 6.77 23.09 18.79
N PHE A 55 7.72 22.22 18.45
CA PHE A 55 7.43 20.91 17.87
C PHE A 55 7.97 19.77 18.71
N ALA A 56 7.22 18.68 18.75
CA ALA A 56 7.68 17.41 19.27
C ALA A 56 8.40 16.62 18.18
N PHE A 57 9.53 15.98 18.50
CA PHE A 57 10.27 15.17 17.55
C PHE A 57 10.26 13.70 17.96
N TYR A 58 10.15 12.84 16.96
CA TYR A 58 10.15 11.40 17.10
C TYR A 58 11.08 10.78 16.08
N ALA A 59 12.00 9.92 16.49
CA ALA A 59 12.91 9.21 15.61
C ALA A 59 12.94 7.74 16.00
N TRP A 60 12.51 6.85 15.10
CA TRP A 60 12.47 5.42 15.37
C TRP A 60 13.76 4.71 14.94
N ASP A 61 13.95 3.51 15.48
CA ASP A 61 14.84 2.51 14.92
C ASP A 61 13.97 1.51 14.14
N ALA A 62 14.15 1.43 12.82
CA ALA A 62 13.41 0.47 12.02
C ALA A 62 13.70 -0.97 12.47
N ARG A 63 12.77 -1.90 12.21
CA ARG A 63 12.96 -3.33 12.52
C ARG A 63 14.31 -3.84 12.02
N GLY A 64 15.04 -4.59 12.84
CA GLY A 64 16.37 -5.09 12.52
C GLY A 64 17.46 -4.01 12.47
N HIS A 65 17.20 -2.80 12.97
CA HIS A 65 18.16 -1.70 13.04
C HIS A 65 18.29 -1.16 14.47
N GLY A 66 19.42 -0.54 14.77
CA GLY A 66 19.67 0.11 16.04
C GLY A 66 19.35 -0.77 17.25
N ARG A 67 18.44 -0.30 18.11
CA ARG A 67 17.96 -1.00 19.30
C ARG A 67 16.64 -1.76 19.08
N SER A 68 16.01 -1.59 17.92
CA SER A 68 14.83 -2.39 17.58
C SER A 68 15.21 -3.85 17.38
N PRO A 69 14.34 -4.79 17.82
CA PRO A 69 14.59 -6.23 17.69
C PRO A 69 14.55 -6.70 16.23
N GLY A 70 14.90 -7.96 16.05
CA GLY A 70 14.95 -8.64 14.76
C GLY A 70 16.38 -8.87 14.27
N GLU A 71 16.50 -9.71 13.25
CA GLU A 71 17.78 -9.99 12.60
C GLU A 71 18.33 -8.74 11.93
N ARG A 72 19.59 -8.45 12.12
CA ARG A 72 20.23 -7.20 11.63
C ARG A 72 20.14 -7.07 10.11
N GLY A 73 19.55 -5.95 9.65
CA GLY A 73 19.36 -5.66 8.23
C GLY A 73 18.23 -6.45 7.56
N HIS A 74 17.36 -7.09 8.32
CA HIS A 74 16.23 -7.89 7.84
C HIS A 74 14.88 -7.38 8.35
N SER A 75 13.87 -7.58 7.53
CA SER A 75 12.44 -7.52 7.84
C SER A 75 11.72 -8.59 7.02
N PRO A 76 10.55 -9.07 7.41
CA PRO A 76 9.77 -10.04 6.63
C PRO A 76 9.50 -9.59 5.19
N SER A 77 9.24 -8.29 5.00
CA SER A 77 9.14 -7.62 3.69
C SER A 77 9.31 -6.11 3.83
N PHE A 78 9.56 -5.40 2.73
CA PHE A 78 9.58 -3.94 2.73
C PHE A 78 8.18 -3.36 3.10
N ALA A 79 7.11 -3.95 2.59
CA ALA A 79 5.74 -3.59 2.95
C ALA A 79 5.44 -3.79 4.46
N HIS A 80 6.06 -4.77 5.10
CA HIS A 80 5.98 -4.97 6.54
C HIS A 80 6.58 -3.78 7.30
N THR A 81 7.73 -3.28 6.85
CA THR A 81 8.37 -2.08 7.43
C THR A 81 7.55 -0.81 7.16
N VAL A 82 6.89 -0.71 5.99
CA VAL A 82 5.94 0.38 5.71
C VAL A 82 4.77 0.37 6.69
N ARG A 83 4.26 -0.81 7.02
CA ARG A 83 3.20 -0.98 8.02
C ARG A 83 3.68 -0.68 9.45
N ASP A 84 4.93 -1.01 9.79
CA ASP A 84 5.53 -0.58 11.05
C ASP A 84 5.54 0.96 11.17
N LEU A 85 5.84 1.67 10.07
CA LEU A 85 5.78 3.14 10.03
C LEU A 85 4.35 3.66 10.23
N ASP A 86 3.35 3.04 9.60
CA ASP A 86 1.95 3.40 9.83
C ASP A 86 1.55 3.23 11.31
N CYS A 87 1.95 2.14 11.93
CA CYS A 87 1.75 1.91 13.37
C CYS A 87 2.47 2.94 14.23
N PHE A 88 3.70 3.33 13.85
CA PHE A 88 4.45 4.35 14.58
C PHE A 88 3.77 5.71 14.52
N VAL A 89 3.33 6.15 13.35
CA VAL A 89 2.62 7.44 13.22
C VAL A 89 1.29 7.41 13.97
N ARG A 90 0.57 6.29 13.96
CA ARG A 90 -0.66 6.12 14.75
C ARG A 90 -0.36 6.20 16.24
N HIS A 91 0.67 5.52 16.72
CA HIS A 91 1.12 5.61 18.11
C HIS A 91 1.46 7.05 18.53
N ILE A 92 2.16 7.80 17.68
CA ILE A 92 2.48 9.22 17.91
C ILE A 92 1.21 10.05 18.06
N ARG A 93 0.23 9.84 17.20
CA ARG A 93 -1.05 10.54 17.24
C ARG A 93 -1.81 10.24 18.54
N GLU A 94 -1.95 8.97 18.88
CA GLU A 94 -2.69 8.51 20.06
C GLU A 94 -2.03 8.96 21.37
N THR A 95 -0.72 8.85 21.49
CA THR A 95 0.01 9.19 22.73
C THR A 95 0.38 10.67 22.83
N GLY A 96 0.52 11.36 21.71
CA GLY A 96 0.85 12.78 21.64
C GLY A 96 -0.35 13.70 21.49
N GLY A 97 -1.55 13.15 21.22
CA GLY A 97 -2.77 13.94 21.01
C GLY A 97 -2.78 14.74 19.70
N PHE A 98 -2.07 14.25 18.66
CA PHE A 98 -1.98 14.93 17.37
C PHE A 98 -3.00 14.39 16.37
N GLU A 99 -3.58 15.27 15.58
CA GLU A 99 -4.26 14.90 14.35
C GLU A 99 -3.23 14.54 13.25
N THR A 100 -3.63 13.76 12.23
CA THR A 100 -2.70 13.35 11.16
C THR A 100 -2.11 14.57 10.44
N ASN A 101 -2.92 15.60 10.22
CA ASN A 101 -2.49 16.85 9.58
C ASN A 101 -1.64 17.78 10.48
N GLN A 102 -1.31 17.35 11.68
CA GLN A 102 -0.32 17.96 12.56
C GLN A 102 1.02 17.19 12.59
N VAL A 103 1.15 16.14 11.76
CA VAL A 103 2.37 15.36 11.63
C VAL A 103 3.12 15.74 10.36
N ALA A 104 4.41 16.00 10.46
CA ALA A 104 5.34 16.12 9.32
C ALA A 104 6.37 14.98 9.39
N VAL A 105 6.82 14.52 8.22
CA VAL A 105 7.83 13.47 8.11
C VAL A 105 9.07 14.02 7.41
N VAL A 106 10.24 13.84 8.02
CA VAL A 106 11.55 14.15 7.45
C VAL A 106 12.34 12.85 7.32
N ALA A 107 12.63 12.44 6.11
CA ALA A 107 13.17 11.14 5.83
C ALA A 107 14.37 11.22 4.86
N GLN A 108 15.36 10.33 5.03
CA GLN A 108 16.56 10.34 4.22
C GLN A 108 16.84 8.95 3.62
N SER A 109 17.28 8.92 2.34
CA SER A 109 17.76 7.73 1.63
C SER A 109 16.72 6.60 1.61
N VAL A 110 17.01 5.44 2.21
CA VAL A 110 16.05 4.31 2.34
C VAL A 110 14.82 4.72 3.16
N GLY A 111 15.03 5.49 4.24
CA GLY A 111 13.91 6.06 5.01
C GLY A 111 13.02 6.96 4.17
N ALA A 112 13.59 7.69 3.19
CA ALA A 112 12.80 8.51 2.25
C ALA A 112 11.99 7.66 1.27
N VAL A 113 12.50 6.52 0.80
CA VAL A 113 11.71 5.56 0.00
C VAL A 113 10.58 4.98 0.84
N LEU A 114 10.87 4.62 2.10
CA LEU A 114 9.87 4.11 3.05
C LEU A 114 8.74 5.12 3.27
N ALA A 115 9.08 6.38 3.54
CA ALA A 115 8.11 7.46 3.73
C ALA A 115 7.27 7.71 2.47
N ALA A 116 7.91 7.76 1.31
CA ALA A 116 7.22 7.95 0.03
C ALA A 116 6.29 6.77 -0.30
N THR A 117 6.72 5.53 -0.01
CA THR A 117 5.89 4.32 -0.17
C THR A 117 4.69 4.35 0.78
N TRP A 118 4.89 4.73 2.03
CA TRP A 118 3.80 4.87 3.00
C TRP A 118 2.78 5.94 2.56
N VAL A 119 3.25 7.10 2.10
CA VAL A 119 2.36 8.17 1.60
C VAL A 119 1.58 7.71 0.36
N HIS A 120 2.22 6.98 -0.55
CA HIS A 120 1.57 6.44 -1.75
C HIS A 120 0.52 5.38 -1.40
N ASP A 121 0.86 4.43 -0.52
CA ASP A 121 0.07 3.23 -0.27
C ASP A 121 -1.05 3.45 0.75
N TYR A 122 -0.83 4.30 1.76
CA TYR A 122 -1.75 4.55 2.88
C TYR A 122 -2.47 5.90 2.77
N ALA A 123 -1.97 6.79 1.91
CA ALA A 123 -2.51 8.14 1.69
C ALA A 123 -2.81 8.92 2.99
N PRO A 124 -1.87 9.02 3.93
CA PRO A 124 -2.08 9.76 5.17
C PRO A 124 -2.19 11.26 4.88
N ASP A 125 -3.12 11.93 5.54
CA ASP A 125 -3.28 13.39 5.43
C ASP A 125 -2.29 14.11 6.37
N ILE A 126 -0.97 13.93 6.11
CA ILE A 126 0.09 14.58 6.88
C ILE A 126 0.34 16.01 6.42
N ARG A 127 0.89 16.85 7.32
CA ARG A 127 1.18 18.26 7.05
C ARG A 127 2.22 18.48 5.98
N ALA A 128 3.28 17.69 5.98
CA ALA A 128 4.43 17.83 5.09
C ALA A 128 5.26 16.56 5.01
N LEU A 129 5.86 16.35 3.85
CA LEU A 129 6.83 15.29 3.58
C LEU A 129 8.14 15.91 3.09
N VAL A 130 9.25 15.66 3.76
CA VAL A 130 10.60 16.05 3.34
C VAL A 130 11.41 14.80 3.01
N LEU A 131 11.88 14.70 1.78
CA LEU A 131 12.66 13.60 1.25
C LEU A 131 14.08 14.07 0.93
N ALA A 132 15.08 13.62 1.68
CA ALA A 132 16.48 13.96 1.46
C ALA A 132 17.20 12.80 0.77
N SER A 133 17.71 13.04 -0.44
CA SER A 133 18.41 12.07 -1.31
C SER A 133 17.78 10.68 -1.29
N PRO A 134 16.47 10.56 -1.65
CA PRO A 134 15.77 9.28 -1.60
C PRO A 134 16.47 8.21 -2.46
N ALA A 135 16.59 7.01 -1.92
CA ALA A 135 17.26 5.87 -2.55
C ALA A 135 16.38 5.23 -3.65
N PHE A 136 15.82 6.03 -4.55
CA PHE A 136 14.98 5.55 -5.65
C PHE A 136 15.75 4.70 -6.68
N ASP A 137 17.05 4.90 -6.81
CA ASP A 137 17.93 4.04 -7.60
C ASP A 137 19.34 4.08 -7.00
N VAL A 138 19.73 3.00 -6.33
CA VAL A 138 21.04 2.87 -5.73
C VAL A 138 22.06 2.49 -6.82
N LYS A 139 23.17 3.21 -6.89
CA LYS A 139 24.26 2.92 -7.82
C LYS A 139 24.91 1.59 -7.47
N LEU A 140 24.59 0.54 -8.20
CA LEU A 140 25.29 -0.73 -8.11
C LEU A 140 26.49 -0.68 -9.07
N TYR A 141 27.70 -0.74 -8.51
CA TYR A 141 28.94 -0.68 -9.29
C TYR A 141 29.33 -2.03 -9.94
N VAL A 142 28.53 -3.07 -9.70
CA VAL A 142 28.67 -4.39 -10.31
C VAL A 142 27.58 -4.55 -11.37
N PRO A 143 27.93 -4.77 -12.65
CA PRO A 143 26.92 -5.01 -13.70
C PRO A 143 26.04 -6.21 -13.36
N PHE A 144 24.74 -6.09 -13.68
CA PHE A 144 23.74 -7.15 -13.47
C PHE A 144 23.61 -7.64 -12.01
N ALA A 145 24.04 -6.83 -11.02
CA ALA A 145 23.98 -7.24 -9.62
C ALA A 145 22.53 -7.47 -9.14
N LYS A 146 21.57 -6.61 -9.55
CA LYS A 146 20.15 -6.76 -9.19
C LYS A 146 19.58 -8.09 -9.71
N GLU A 147 19.81 -8.40 -10.99
CA GLU A 147 19.37 -9.62 -11.64
C GLU A 147 20.04 -10.87 -11.02
N GLY A 148 21.31 -10.77 -10.72
CA GLY A 148 22.07 -11.84 -10.04
C GLY A 148 21.56 -12.13 -8.64
N ILE A 149 21.29 -11.08 -7.85
CA ILE A 149 20.69 -11.21 -6.51
C ILE A 149 19.30 -11.83 -6.61
N ALA A 150 18.45 -11.38 -7.55
CA ALA A 150 17.11 -11.92 -7.76
C ALA A 150 17.14 -13.41 -8.14
N LEU A 151 18.04 -13.80 -9.06
CA LEU A 151 18.19 -15.20 -9.45
C LEU A 151 18.66 -16.06 -8.28
N TRP A 152 19.66 -15.58 -7.52
CA TRP A 152 20.22 -16.31 -6.39
C TRP A 152 19.18 -16.47 -5.26
N GLN A 153 18.42 -15.42 -4.99
CA GLN A 153 17.32 -15.49 -4.03
C GLN A 153 16.23 -16.51 -4.44
N LYS A 154 15.90 -16.58 -5.73
CA LYS A 154 14.96 -17.58 -6.23
C LYS A 154 15.45 -19.01 -6.03
N LEU A 155 16.76 -19.23 -6.09
CA LEU A 155 17.38 -20.58 -5.98
C LEU A 155 17.67 -20.98 -4.52
N LYS A 156 18.09 -20.04 -3.68
CA LYS A 156 18.62 -20.31 -2.33
C LYS A 156 17.77 -19.73 -1.21
N GLY A 157 16.74 -18.94 -1.52
CA GLY A 157 16.01 -18.15 -0.53
C GLY A 157 16.73 -16.87 -0.13
N THR A 158 16.29 -16.23 0.94
CA THR A 158 16.86 -14.99 1.45
C THR A 158 18.29 -15.19 1.94
N PHE A 159 19.18 -14.29 1.57
CA PHE A 159 20.59 -14.23 2.01
C PHE A 159 20.99 -12.78 2.26
N PHE A 160 22.14 -12.55 2.87
CA PHE A 160 22.61 -11.21 3.19
C PHE A 160 23.68 -10.73 2.22
N VAL A 161 23.57 -9.47 1.82
CA VAL A 161 24.54 -8.75 0.99
C VAL A 161 25.18 -7.66 1.85
N ASN A 162 26.50 -7.62 1.90
CA ASN A 162 27.20 -6.54 2.59
C ASN A 162 27.17 -5.26 1.76
N SER A 163 26.78 -4.18 2.42
CA SER A 163 26.80 -2.86 1.80
C SER A 163 28.24 -2.43 1.47
N TYR A 164 28.43 -1.95 0.24
CA TYR A 164 29.70 -1.35 -0.20
C TYR A 164 29.85 0.13 0.21
N VAL A 165 28.79 0.72 0.77
CA VAL A 165 28.75 2.14 1.13
C VAL A 165 29.70 2.41 2.28
N LYS A 166 30.76 3.18 2.00
CA LYS A 166 31.77 3.60 3.00
C LYS A 166 31.41 4.98 3.54
N ALA A 167 31.71 5.22 4.83
CA ALA A 167 31.39 6.48 5.50
C ALA A 167 31.90 7.73 4.73
N ARG A 168 33.09 7.65 4.12
CA ARG A 168 33.68 8.73 3.32
C ARG A 168 32.90 9.12 2.06
N PHE A 169 31.95 8.30 1.60
CA PHE A 169 31.06 8.61 0.47
C PHE A 169 29.72 9.21 0.93
N LEU A 170 29.53 9.31 2.24
CA LEU A 170 28.30 9.80 2.83
C LEU A 170 28.39 11.30 3.15
N THR A 171 29.50 11.78 3.66
CA THR A 171 29.65 13.15 4.14
C THR A 171 31.13 13.61 4.09
N HIS A 172 31.32 14.91 4.03
CA HIS A 172 32.65 15.54 4.22
C HIS A 172 32.98 15.81 5.71
N ASP A 173 32.07 15.55 6.64
CA ASP A 173 32.29 15.77 8.07
C ASP A 173 33.14 14.62 8.66
N PRO A 174 34.43 14.89 9.05
CA PRO A 174 35.31 13.85 9.57
C PRO A 174 34.81 13.25 10.90
N ALA A 175 34.13 14.05 11.72
CA ALA A 175 33.59 13.58 13.00
C ALA A 175 32.45 12.58 12.78
N ARG A 176 31.58 12.86 11.80
CA ARG A 176 30.51 11.93 11.39
C ARG A 176 31.05 10.67 10.75
N ILE A 177 32.12 10.77 9.94
CA ILE A 177 32.79 9.60 9.36
C ILE A 177 33.31 8.69 10.49
N ALA A 178 34.11 9.25 11.39
CA ALA A 178 34.68 8.50 12.53
C ALA A 178 33.58 7.89 13.43
N SER A 179 32.55 8.67 13.73
CA SER A 179 31.39 8.21 14.50
C SER A 179 30.62 7.09 13.80
N PHE A 180 30.45 7.12 12.47
CA PHE A 180 29.80 6.06 11.72
C PHE A 180 30.61 4.75 11.75
N GLU A 181 31.94 4.85 11.63
CA GLU A 181 32.83 3.68 11.62
C GLU A 181 32.94 3.01 12.99
N ALA A 182 32.84 3.78 14.06
CA ALA A 182 32.92 3.31 15.45
C ALA A 182 31.57 2.87 16.03
N ASP A 183 30.45 3.13 15.36
CA ASP A 183 29.10 2.90 15.91
C ASP A 183 28.73 1.40 15.81
N PRO A 184 28.59 0.70 16.95
CA PRO A 184 28.25 -0.73 16.96
C PRO A 184 26.80 -1.02 16.52
N LEU A 185 25.93 -0.01 16.47
CA LEU A 185 24.53 -0.14 16.04
C LEU A 185 24.37 -0.01 14.53
N ILE A 186 25.42 0.34 13.80
CA ILE A 186 25.42 0.35 12.34
C ILE A 186 25.38 -1.07 11.80
N THR A 187 24.38 -1.36 10.98
CA THR A 187 24.14 -2.68 10.38
C THR A 187 24.67 -2.70 8.94
N ARG A 188 25.75 -3.39 8.65
CA ARG A 188 26.32 -3.45 7.29
C ARG A 188 25.59 -4.43 6.35
N PRO A 189 25.19 -5.64 6.80
CA PRO A 189 24.42 -6.55 5.98
C PRO A 189 23.00 -6.02 5.71
N ILE A 190 22.47 -6.31 4.52
CA ILE A 190 21.07 -6.14 4.16
C ILE A 190 20.56 -7.45 3.57
N ALA A 191 19.38 -7.87 3.97
CA ALA A 191 18.75 -9.05 3.42
C ALA A 191 18.33 -8.83 1.95
N SER A 192 18.55 -9.82 1.11
CA SER A 192 18.29 -9.75 -0.33
C SER A 192 16.83 -9.47 -0.68
N ASN A 193 15.88 -10.00 0.12
CA ASN A 193 14.46 -9.71 -0.05
C ASN A 193 14.19 -8.21 0.14
N ILE A 194 14.72 -7.60 1.21
CA ILE A 194 14.53 -6.17 1.50
C ILE A 194 15.17 -5.31 0.42
N LEU A 195 16.37 -5.67 -0.05
CA LEU A 195 17.02 -4.93 -1.12
C LEU A 195 16.24 -4.95 -2.43
N LEU A 196 15.71 -6.10 -2.84
CA LEU A 196 14.92 -6.23 -4.07
C LEU A 196 13.56 -5.55 -3.95
N GLU A 197 12.86 -5.74 -2.83
CA GLU A 197 11.56 -5.11 -2.59
C GLU A 197 11.67 -3.58 -2.43
N LEU A 198 12.80 -3.07 -1.92
CA LEU A 198 13.13 -1.64 -1.91
C LEU A 198 13.18 -1.07 -3.34
N TYR A 199 13.84 -1.77 -4.28
CA TYR A 199 13.87 -1.35 -5.68
C TYR A 199 12.47 -1.38 -6.31
N GLU A 200 11.70 -2.43 -6.06
CA GLU A 200 10.33 -2.54 -6.58
C GLU A 200 9.44 -1.41 -6.06
N ALA A 201 9.53 -1.11 -4.76
CA ALA A 201 8.78 -0.01 -4.15
C ALA A 201 9.24 1.36 -4.70
N ALA A 202 10.53 1.58 -4.87
CA ALA A 202 11.09 2.80 -5.43
C ALA A 202 10.64 3.01 -6.89
N ASP A 203 10.73 1.97 -7.72
CA ASP A 203 10.28 2.00 -9.12
C ASP A 203 8.79 2.35 -9.21
N ARG A 204 7.95 1.74 -8.35
CA ARG A 204 6.51 2.02 -8.25
C ARG A 204 6.22 3.46 -7.86
N VAL A 205 6.82 3.94 -6.77
CA VAL A 205 6.59 5.31 -6.27
C VAL A 205 7.04 6.36 -7.27
N VAL A 206 8.16 6.14 -7.97
CA VAL A 206 8.62 7.05 -9.03
C VAL A 206 7.69 7.02 -10.25
N ALA A 207 7.18 5.85 -10.62
CA ALA A 207 6.25 5.70 -11.75
C ALA A 207 4.89 6.34 -11.47
N ASP A 208 4.43 6.26 -10.22
CA ASP A 208 3.10 6.70 -9.79
C ASP A 208 3.11 7.89 -8.81
N ALA A 209 4.13 8.72 -8.85
CA ALA A 209 4.26 9.91 -8.00
C ALA A 209 3.04 10.86 -8.09
N ARG A 210 2.28 10.80 -9.19
CA ARG A 210 1.04 11.59 -9.37
C ARG A 210 -0.05 11.25 -8.35
N ALA A 211 -0.01 10.07 -7.76
CA ALA A 211 -0.92 9.68 -6.68
C ALA A 211 -0.67 10.41 -5.36
N MET A 212 0.52 11.00 -5.19
CA MET A 212 0.94 11.65 -3.95
C MET A 212 0.64 13.14 -4.01
N THR A 213 -0.30 13.60 -3.18
CA THR A 213 -0.77 15.00 -3.16
C THR A 213 -0.32 15.78 -1.92
N VAL A 214 0.35 15.12 -0.96
CA VAL A 214 0.90 15.72 0.26
C VAL A 214 1.94 16.80 -0.08
N PRO A 215 1.95 17.98 0.59
CA PRO A 215 3.00 18.98 0.44
C PRO A 215 4.39 18.36 0.62
N THR A 216 5.23 18.43 -0.41
CA THR A 216 6.50 17.69 -0.47
C THR A 216 7.68 18.56 -0.82
N GLN A 217 8.75 18.48 -0.01
CA GLN A 217 10.06 19.03 -0.31
C GLN A 217 11.04 17.91 -0.66
N LEU A 218 11.78 18.06 -1.76
CA LEU A 218 12.85 17.16 -2.19
C LEU A 218 14.21 17.87 -2.09
N LEU A 219 15.10 17.29 -1.29
CA LEU A 219 16.50 17.71 -1.22
C LEU A 219 17.37 16.71 -1.99
N VAL A 220 18.15 17.18 -2.94
CA VAL A 220 19.03 16.38 -3.79
C VAL A 220 20.49 16.75 -3.49
N SER A 221 21.28 15.80 -3.04
CA SER A 221 22.73 15.97 -2.86
C SER A 221 23.43 15.98 -4.22
N GLY A 222 24.04 17.10 -4.59
CA GLY A 222 24.57 17.33 -5.94
C GLY A 222 25.76 16.46 -6.32
N SER A 223 26.51 15.94 -5.35
CA SER A 223 27.68 15.06 -5.55
C SER A 223 27.50 13.68 -4.92
N ASP A 224 26.29 13.14 -5.00
CA ASP A 224 25.91 11.86 -4.41
C ASP A 224 26.60 10.67 -5.10
N PHE A 225 27.35 9.86 -4.33
CA PHE A 225 28.01 8.64 -4.81
C PHE A 225 27.14 7.38 -4.65
N VAL A 226 26.03 7.46 -3.89
CA VAL A 226 25.23 6.29 -3.50
C VAL A 226 24.01 6.12 -4.40
N VAL A 227 23.32 7.22 -4.73
CA VAL A 227 22.07 7.16 -5.49
C VAL A 227 22.14 7.96 -6.79
N ARG A 228 21.29 7.60 -7.76
CA ARG A 228 21.14 8.31 -9.03
C ARG A 228 20.17 9.47 -8.89
N HIS A 229 20.46 10.59 -9.56
CA HIS A 229 19.59 11.78 -9.53
C HIS A 229 18.38 11.67 -10.45
N ALA A 230 18.51 11.01 -11.59
CA ALA A 230 17.44 10.96 -12.61
C ALA A 230 16.08 10.47 -12.08
N PRO A 231 16.00 9.39 -11.25
CA PRO A 231 14.73 8.99 -10.65
C PRO A 231 14.18 10.02 -9.65
N GLN A 232 15.03 10.72 -8.89
CA GLN A 232 14.61 11.77 -7.98
C GLN A 232 13.97 12.94 -8.73
N HIS A 233 14.55 13.36 -9.86
CA HIS A 233 14.00 14.40 -10.71
C HIS A 233 12.67 13.96 -11.35
N ARG A 234 12.60 12.73 -11.88
CA ARG A 234 11.35 12.16 -12.42
C ARG A 234 10.24 12.11 -11.39
N PHE A 235 10.55 11.67 -10.17
CA PHE A 235 9.61 11.66 -9.07
C PHE A 235 9.04 13.06 -8.83
N PHE A 236 9.91 14.07 -8.68
CA PHE A 236 9.49 15.43 -8.42
C PHE A 236 8.65 16.03 -9.57
N GLU A 237 9.03 15.80 -10.80
CA GLU A 237 8.30 16.28 -11.98
C GLU A 237 6.89 15.72 -12.05
N ASN A 238 6.75 14.42 -11.73
CA ASN A 238 5.48 13.72 -11.75
C ASN A 238 4.66 13.84 -10.45
N LEU A 239 5.22 14.40 -9.38
CA LEU A 239 4.53 14.50 -8.09
C LEU A 239 3.20 15.24 -8.21
N GLY A 240 2.12 14.63 -7.72
CA GLY A 240 0.75 15.17 -7.79
C GLY A 240 0.47 16.35 -6.85
N SER A 241 1.34 16.59 -5.87
CA SER A 241 1.20 17.71 -4.96
C SER A 241 1.29 19.05 -5.68
N THR A 242 0.37 19.96 -5.38
CA THR A 242 0.41 21.35 -5.83
C THR A 242 1.41 22.20 -5.05
N ILE A 243 1.78 21.73 -3.84
CA ILE A 243 2.78 22.36 -2.97
C ILE A 243 4.02 21.47 -2.97
N LYS A 244 4.96 21.78 -3.86
CA LYS A 244 6.20 21.02 -3.97
C LYS A 244 7.39 21.93 -4.27
N GLU A 245 8.51 21.62 -3.66
CA GLU A 245 9.76 22.31 -3.93
C GLU A 245 10.95 21.35 -4.00
N ARG A 246 11.94 21.69 -4.81
CA ARG A 246 13.15 20.90 -4.99
C ARG A 246 14.38 21.79 -4.81
N HIS A 247 15.32 21.33 -3.97
CA HIS A 247 16.60 21.97 -3.79
C HIS A 247 17.72 21.00 -4.14
N VAL A 248 18.53 21.35 -5.13
CA VAL A 248 19.80 20.66 -5.41
C VAL A 248 20.90 21.36 -4.60
N LEU A 249 21.61 20.60 -3.78
CA LEU A 249 22.66 21.08 -2.89
C LEU A 249 24.03 20.76 -3.50
N PRO A 250 24.68 21.71 -4.18
CA PRO A 250 25.95 21.47 -4.86
C PRO A 250 27.03 21.02 -3.87
N GLY A 251 27.81 20.01 -4.25
CA GLY A 251 28.89 19.46 -3.44
C GLY A 251 28.48 18.54 -2.31
N PHE A 252 27.22 18.46 -1.93
CA PHE A 252 26.75 17.56 -0.87
C PHE A 252 26.88 16.11 -1.29
N TYR A 253 27.34 15.27 -0.37
CA TYR A 253 27.34 13.82 -0.48
C TYR A 253 26.02 13.24 0.04
N HIS A 254 25.91 11.92 0.10
CA HIS A 254 24.64 11.23 0.34
C HIS A 254 23.98 11.51 1.69
N ASP A 255 24.73 11.82 2.75
CA ASP A 255 24.19 12.21 4.07
C ASP A 255 23.75 13.68 4.08
N THR A 256 22.73 14.01 3.28
CA THR A 256 22.25 15.37 3.04
C THR A 256 22.03 16.17 4.33
N LEU A 257 21.36 15.56 5.31
CA LEU A 257 21.02 16.19 6.59
C LEU A 257 22.11 16.03 7.66
N GLY A 258 23.17 15.28 7.36
CA GLY A 258 24.35 15.10 8.20
C GLY A 258 25.64 15.54 7.53
N GLU A 259 25.57 16.29 6.42
CA GLU A 259 26.75 16.81 5.75
C GLU A 259 27.44 17.89 6.62
N ARG A 260 28.72 18.18 6.33
CA ARG A 260 29.47 19.23 7.03
C ARG A 260 28.73 20.59 6.97
N ASP A 261 28.20 20.93 5.79
CA ASP A 261 27.47 22.18 5.55
C ASP A 261 25.94 21.99 5.73
N ARG A 262 25.50 21.02 6.51
CA ARG A 262 24.08 20.65 6.72
C ARG A 262 23.17 21.79 7.15
N ALA A 263 23.72 22.85 7.76
CA ALA A 263 22.93 24.04 8.10
C ALA A 263 22.15 24.58 6.89
N LYS A 264 22.71 24.52 5.67
CA LYS A 264 22.03 24.95 4.43
C LYS A 264 20.81 24.08 4.11
N ALA A 265 20.93 22.76 4.32
CA ALA A 265 19.84 21.81 4.11
C ALA A 265 18.77 21.95 5.21
N LEU A 266 19.18 22.04 6.46
CA LEU A 266 18.29 22.19 7.61
C LEU A 266 17.50 23.50 7.56
N GLU A 267 18.09 24.59 7.08
CA GLU A 267 17.38 25.86 6.86
C GLU A 267 16.23 25.69 5.85
N LYS A 268 16.46 24.96 4.73
CA LYS A 268 15.39 24.66 3.76
C LYS A 268 14.27 23.85 4.39
N VAL A 269 14.61 22.80 5.13
CA VAL A 269 13.64 21.98 5.86
C VAL A 269 12.84 22.81 6.86
N ARG A 270 13.53 23.62 7.68
CA ARG A 270 12.91 24.50 8.66
C ARG A 270 11.92 25.48 8.02
N THR A 271 12.36 26.16 6.97
CA THR A 271 11.53 27.15 6.25
C THR A 271 10.28 26.49 5.66
N PHE A 272 10.43 25.32 5.03
CA PHE A 272 9.30 24.57 4.48
C PHE A 272 8.32 24.13 5.58
N LEU A 273 8.79 23.52 6.64
CA LEU A 273 7.92 23.07 7.74
C LEU A 273 7.17 24.24 8.39
N LEU A 274 7.86 25.34 8.71
CA LEU A 274 7.22 26.53 9.30
C LEU A 274 6.14 27.09 8.37
N ALA A 275 6.40 27.19 7.07
CA ALA A 275 5.42 27.65 6.09
C ALA A 275 4.19 26.72 6.05
N ARG A 276 4.40 25.39 6.08
CA ARG A 276 3.27 24.43 6.07
C ARG A 276 2.42 24.53 7.34
N PHE A 277 3.05 24.71 8.50
CA PHE A 277 2.31 24.83 9.76
C PHE A 277 1.71 26.22 10.03
N ALA A 278 2.16 27.24 9.32
CA ALA A 278 1.56 28.59 9.37
C ALA A 278 0.25 28.69 8.54
N GLU A 279 0.09 27.85 7.53
CA GLU A 279 -1.09 27.82 6.65
C GLU A 279 -2.09 26.73 7.10
N PRO A 280 -3.37 26.81 6.75
CA PRO A 280 -4.31 25.70 6.95
C PRO A 280 -3.83 24.42 6.26
N PRO A 281 -4.20 23.21 6.76
CA PRO A 281 -3.93 21.96 6.06
C PRO A 281 -4.53 21.99 4.64
N VAL A 282 -3.77 21.55 3.65
CA VAL A 282 -4.23 21.43 2.27
C VAL A 282 -4.38 19.95 1.93
N ALA A 283 -5.62 19.49 1.83
CA ALA A 283 -5.94 18.17 1.27
C ALA A 283 -6.52 18.36 -0.13
N ALA A 284 -5.92 17.71 -1.13
CA ALA A 284 -6.48 17.72 -2.48
C ALA A 284 -7.81 16.95 -2.49
N ASP A 285 -8.89 17.56 -3.01
CA ASP A 285 -10.14 16.84 -3.26
C ASP A 285 -10.01 16.03 -4.56
N VAL A 286 -9.95 14.71 -4.43
CA VAL A 286 -9.81 13.78 -5.55
C VAL A 286 -11.07 12.97 -5.83
N ARG A 287 -12.20 13.28 -5.19
CA ARG A 287 -13.48 12.56 -5.38
C ARG A 287 -14.02 12.68 -6.82
N GLN A 288 -13.62 13.70 -7.55
CA GLN A 288 -14.00 13.89 -8.95
C GLN A 288 -12.95 13.35 -9.96
N ALA A 289 -11.95 12.61 -9.50
CA ALA A 289 -10.89 12.06 -10.37
C ALA A 289 -11.41 11.06 -11.44
N HIS A 290 -12.64 10.59 -11.31
CA HIS A 290 -13.31 9.79 -12.35
C HIS A 290 -13.72 10.61 -13.58
N ARG A 291 -13.84 11.94 -13.48
CA ARG A 291 -14.22 12.84 -14.58
C ARG A 291 -13.01 13.40 -15.33
N SER A 292 -11.94 13.67 -14.59
CA SER A 292 -10.71 14.27 -15.15
C SER A 292 -9.51 13.96 -14.27
N GLY A 293 -8.31 14.05 -14.83
CA GLY A 293 -7.06 13.80 -14.13
C GLY A 293 -6.40 12.50 -14.55
N TYR A 294 -5.23 12.25 -14.00
CA TYR A 294 -4.30 11.27 -14.55
C TYR A 294 -4.83 9.82 -14.57
N THR A 295 -5.66 9.40 -13.59
CA THR A 295 -6.25 8.04 -13.58
C THR A 295 -7.35 7.90 -14.63
N ARG A 296 -8.06 8.99 -14.94
CA ARG A 296 -9.03 9.04 -16.04
C ARG A 296 -8.30 9.01 -17.38
N ASP A 297 -7.30 9.86 -17.57
CA ASP A 297 -6.49 9.90 -18.78
C ASP A 297 -5.80 8.55 -19.05
N GLU A 298 -5.36 7.84 -18.01
CA GLU A 298 -4.80 6.49 -18.10
C GLU A 298 -5.85 5.51 -18.59
N ALA A 299 -7.04 5.51 -18.02
CA ALA A 299 -8.14 4.61 -18.41
C ALA A 299 -8.57 4.88 -19.85
N ASP A 300 -8.72 6.15 -20.26
CA ASP A 300 -9.09 6.54 -21.63
C ASP A 300 -8.03 6.12 -22.66
N ARG A 301 -6.75 6.28 -22.32
CA ARG A 301 -5.65 5.77 -23.14
C ARG A 301 -5.67 4.25 -23.29
N LEU A 302 -6.00 3.53 -22.21
CA LEU A 302 -6.13 2.07 -22.25
C LEU A 302 -7.37 1.62 -23.03
N ALA A 303 -8.44 2.38 -22.99
CA ALA A 303 -9.65 2.14 -23.78
C ALA A 303 -9.45 2.40 -25.27
N SER A 304 -8.56 3.33 -25.63
CA SER A 304 -8.32 3.68 -27.04
C SER A 304 -7.68 2.51 -27.81
N PRO A 305 -8.27 2.10 -28.95
CA PRO A 305 -7.72 1.00 -29.75
C PRO A 305 -6.31 1.33 -30.28
N LEU A 306 -5.44 0.33 -30.32
CA LEU A 306 -4.15 0.46 -30.99
C LEU A 306 -4.28 0.16 -32.48
N PRO A 307 -3.54 0.87 -33.36
CA PRO A 307 -3.51 0.52 -34.79
C PRO A 307 -3.00 -0.91 -34.94
N LEU A 308 -3.77 -1.74 -35.66
CA LEU A 308 -3.50 -3.17 -35.79
C LEU A 308 -2.12 -3.50 -36.38
N LEU A 309 -1.63 -2.66 -37.30
CA LEU A 309 -0.33 -2.84 -37.95
C LEU A 309 0.82 -2.17 -37.20
N SER A 310 0.58 -1.50 -36.06
CA SER A 310 1.66 -0.98 -35.24
C SER A 310 2.40 -2.11 -34.51
N PRO A 311 3.71 -1.97 -34.24
CA PRO A 311 4.46 -2.97 -33.46
C PRO A 311 3.80 -3.31 -32.13
N ARG A 312 3.25 -2.30 -31.46
CA ARG A 312 2.54 -2.46 -30.18
C ARG A 312 1.19 -3.16 -30.35
N GLY A 313 0.43 -2.83 -31.43
CA GLY A 313 -0.83 -3.51 -31.76
C GLY A 313 -0.62 -4.99 -32.08
N LEU A 314 0.41 -5.30 -32.86
CA LEU A 314 0.78 -6.67 -33.19
C LEU A 314 1.23 -7.46 -31.97
N TYR A 315 2.07 -6.87 -31.12
CA TYR A 315 2.49 -7.47 -29.85
C TYR A 315 1.29 -7.91 -28.98
N TRP A 316 0.32 -7.02 -28.77
CA TRP A 316 -0.86 -7.34 -27.97
C TRP A 316 -1.83 -8.31 -28.68
N ALA A 317 -1.90 -8.28 -30.00
CA ALA A 317 -2.67 -9.27 -30.77
C ALA A 317 -2.09 -10.69 -30.61
N LEU A 318 -0.77 -10.82 -30.69
CA LEU A 318 -0.06 -12.08 -30.44
C LEU A 318 -0.21 -12.56 -29.00
N THR A 319 -0.12 -11.63 -28.04
CA THR A 319 -0.33 -11.94 -26.63
C THR A 319 -1.73 -12.48 -26.36
N ARG A 320 -2.79 -11.85 -26.91
CA ARG A 320 -4.16 -12.37 -26.83
C ARG A 320 -4.29 -13.77 -27.44
N ALA A 321 -3.69 -13.98 -28.62
CA ALA A 321 -3.70 -15.28 -29.28
C ALA A 321 -3.01 -16.35 -28.43
N SER A 322 -1.85 -16.02 -27.82
CA SER A 322 -1.12 -16.91 -26.91
C SER A 322 -1.94 -17.30 -25.68
N ILE A 323 -2.62 -16.32 -25.06
CA ILE A 323 -3.49 -16.57 -23.91
C ILE A 323 -4.64 -17.51 -24.29
N ARG A 324 -5.32 -17.24 -25.42
CA ARG A 324 -6.41 -18.10 -25.92
C ARG A 324 -5.91 -19.53 -26.22
N PHE A 325 -4.75 -19.65 -26.84
CA PHE A 325 -4.12 -20.94 -27.12
C PHE A 325 -3.74 -21.66 -25.81
N GLY A 326 -3.17 -20.94 -24.84
CA GLY A 326 -2.88 -21.46 -23.50
C GLY A 326 -4.12 -21.99 -22.78
N GLY A 327 -5.28 -21.38 -23.01
CA GLY A 327 -6.58 -21.83 -22.50
C GLY A 327 -7.04 -23.22 -22.99
N LEU A 328 -6.45 -23.74 -24.06
CA LEU A 328 -6.68 -25.14 -24.48
C LEU A 328 -6.09 -26.14 -23.47
N PHE A 329 -5.03 -25.75 -22.78
CA PHE A 329 -4.27 -26.61 -21.88
C PHE A 329 -4.44 -26.24 -20.41
N SER A 330 -4.62 -24.95 -20.07
CA SER A 330 -4.79 -24.43 -18.71
C SER A 330 -6.26 -24.29 -18.36
N GLU A 331 -6.67 -24.82 -17.21
CA GLU A 331 -8.05 -24.66 -16.72
C GLU A 331 -8.32 -23.23 -16.27
N GLY A 332 -7.38 -22.59 -15.57
CA GLY A 332 -7.53 -21.22 -15.10
C GLY A 332 -7.67 -20.22 -16.25
N ILE A 333 -6.82 -20.32 -17.30
CA ILE A 333 -6.94 -19.48 -18.49
C ILE A 333 -8.26 -19.76 -19.22
N ARG A 334 -8.67 -21.01 -19.36
CA ARG A 334 -9.93 -21.41 -19.99
C ARG A 334 -11.13 -20.82 -19.25
N THR A 335 -11.13 -20.89 -17.93
CA THR A 335 -12.16 -20.28 -17.08
C THR A 335 -12.21 -18.76 -17.31
N GLY A 336 -11.07 -18.08 -17.26
CA GLY A 336 -10.99 -16.64 -17.53
C GLY A 336 -11.49 -16.23 -18.92
N VAL A 337 -11.14 -17.00 -19.97
CA VAL A 337 -11.61 -16.73 -21.34
C VAL A 337 -13.14 -16.93 -21.47
N ARG A 338 -13.72 -17.88 -20.74
CA ARG A 338 -15.16 -18.22 -20.82
C ARG A 338 -16.03 -17.32 -19.95
N THR A 339 -15.58 -16.96 -18.76
CA THR A 339 -16.40 -16.26 -17.76
C THR A 339 -15.96 -14.82 -17.50
N GLY A 340 -14.82 -14.41 -18.05
CA GLY A 340 -14.11 -13.19 -17.73
C GLY A 340 -13.03 -13.42 -16.66
N PHE A 341 -11.87 -12.76 -16.85
CA PHE A 341 -10.76 -12.89 -15.88
C PHE A 341 -11.05 -12.18 -14.55
N ASP A 342 -12.03 -11.30 -14.52
CA ASP A 342 -12.54 -10.59 -13.34
C ASP A 342 -13.80 -11.24 -12.73
N SER A 343 -14.21 -12.42 -13.22
CA SER A 343 -15.40 -13.12 -12.72
C SER A 343 -15.18 -13.81 -11.39
N GLY A 344 -16.26 -13.97 -10.60
CA GLY A 344 -16.23 -14.73 -9.36
C GLY A 344 -15.67 -16.15 -9.53
N SER A 345 -15.97 -16.82 -10.66
CA SER A 345 -15.45 -18.16 -10.96
C SER A 345 -13.93 -18.17 -11.19
N THR A 346 -13.40 -17.16 -11.88
CA THR A 346 -11.94 -17.05 -12.06
C THR A 346 -11.25 -16.71 -10.74
N LEU A 347 -11.82 -15.80 -9.93
CA LEU A 347 -11.27 -15.45 -8.63
C LEU A 347 -11.29 -16.63 -7.66
N ASP A 348 -12.36 -17.43 -7.67
CA ASP A 348 -12.45 -18.62 -6.83
C ASP A 348 -11.38 -19.65 -7.19
N TYR A 349 -11.16 -19.90 -8.50
CA TYR A 349 -10.06 -20.73 -8.99
C TYR A 349 -8.67 -20.24 -8.53
N VAL A 350 -8.47 -18.92 -8.56
CA VAL A 350 -7.24 -18.28 -8.05
C VAL A 350 -7.08 -18.47 -6.55
N TYR A 351 -8.17 -18.41 -5.79
CA TYR A 351 -8.15 -18.65 -4.34
C TYR A 351 -7.82 -20.10 -3.98
N GLU A 352 -8.32 -21.07 -4.75
CA GLU A 352 -7.96 -22.48 -4.57
C GLU A 352 -6.47 -22.75 -4.85
N ASN A 353 -5.88 -22.03 -5.79
CA ASN A 353 -4.46 -22.11 -6.15
C ASN A 353 -3.97 -23.52 -6.51
N GLU A 354 -4.83 -24.32 -7.12
CA GLU A 354 -4.53 -25.69 -7.54
C GLU A 354 -4.42 -25.77 -9.08
N PRO A 355 -3.22 -26.03 -9.66
CA PRO A 355 -3.08 -26.18 -11.11
C PRO A 355 -3.76 -27.44 -11.62
N ARG A 356 -4.82 -27.30 -12.41
CA ARG A 356 -5.65 -28.42 -12.95
C ARG A 356 -5.60 -28.56 -14.47
N GLY A 357 -4.60 -27.99 -15.12
CA GLY A 357 -4.43 -28.08 -16.57
C GLY A 357 -4.19 -29.48 -17.12
N LEU A 358 -4.39 -29.65 -18.45
CA LEU A 358 -4.31 -30.92 -19.15
C LEU A 358 -2.88 -31.48 -19.15
N GLY A 359 -2.68 -32.63 -18.51
CA GLY A 359 -1.38 -33.31 -18.43
C GLY A 359 -0.30 -32.50 -17.72
N PRO A 360 0.97 -32.96 -17.72
CA PRO A 360 2.06 -32.24 -17.04
C PRO A 360 2.35 -30.84 -17.63
N GLY A 361 2.31 -30.71 -18.96
CA GLY A 361 2.52 -29.44 -19.66
C GLY A 361 1.42 -28.42 -19.38
N GLY A 362 0.15 -28.85 -19.42
CA GLY A 362 -0.99 -27.98 -19.09
C GLY A 362 -0.98 -27.54 -17.63
N ARG A 363 -0.60 -28.40 -16.69
CA ARG A 363 -0.42 -28.04 -15.30
C ARG A 363 0.73 -27.05 -15.08
N LEU A 364 1.79 -27.12 -15.88
CA LEU A 364 2.87 -26.13 -15.83
C LEU A 364 2.40 -24.75 -16.31
N ILE A 365 1.66 -24.70 -17.43
CA ILE A 365 1.06 -23.46 -17.94
C ILE A 365 0.10 -22.87 -16.91
N ASP A 366 -0.74 -23.70 -16.30
CA ASP A 366 -1.71 -23.31 -15.31
C ASP A 366 -1.04 -22.78 -14.02
N ARG A 367 0.04 -23.42 -13.61
CA ARG A 367 0.87 -22.91 -12.50
C ARG A 367 1.45 -21.53 -12.82
N GLN A 368 1.97 -21.32 -14.03
CA GLN A 368 2.46 -20.02 -14.46
C GLN A 368 1.35 -18.96 -14.47
N PHE A 369 0.15 -19.32 -14.89
CA PHE A 369 -1.01 -18.44 -14.81
C PHE A 369 -1.29 -18.05 -13.34
N LEU A 370 -1.38 -19.01 -12.43
CA LEU A 370 -1.63 -18.77 -11.00
C LEU A 370 -0.51 -17.97 -10.32
N GLU A 371 0.74 -18.06 -10.82
CA GLU A 371 1.89 -17.31 -10.29
C GLU A 371 2.01 -15.88 -10.86
N ALA A 372 1.11 -15.45 -11.75
CA ALA A 372 1.09 -14.05 -12.21
C ALA A 372 0.90 -13.10 -11.03
N ILE A 373 1.59 -11.95 -11.06
CA ILE A 373 1.67 -11.02 -9.93
C ILE A 373 0.30 -10.54 -9.45
N GLY A 374 -0.65 -10.30 -10.37
CA GLY A 374 -2.03 -9.94 -10.02
C GLY A 374 -2.73 -11.02 -9.20
N TRP A 375 -2.59 -12.30 -9.60
CA TRP A 375 -3.21 -13.42 -8.88
C TRP A 375 -2.55 -13.67 -7.52
N ARG A 376 -1.25 -13.48 -7.41
CA ARG A 376 -0.55 -13.52 -6.12
C ARG A 376 -1.06 -12.40 -5.20
N GLY A 377 -1.27 -11.20 -5.73
CA GLY A 377 -1.89 -10.09 -5.00
C GLY A 377 -3.31 -10.41 -4.55
N ILE A 378 -4.13 -11.01 -5.42
CA ILE A 378 -5.50 -11.46 -5.09
C ILE A 378 -5.49 -12.49 -3.95
N ARG A 379 -4.58 -13.46 -3.94
CA ARG A 379 -4.45 -14.41 -2.82
C ARG A 379 -4.00 -13.73 -1.52
N GLN A 380 -3.07 -12.76 -1.61
CA GLN A 380 -2.69 -11.98 -0.43
C GLN A 380 -3.84 -11.11 0.07
N ARG A 381 -4.64 -10.52 -0.84
CA ARG A 381 -5.87 -9.79 -0.48
C ARG A 381 -6.85 -10.68 0.28
N LYS A 382 -7.03 -11.95 -0.14
CA LYS A 382 -7.86 -12.93 0.59
C LYS A 382 -7.38 -13.10 2.03
N VAL A 383 -6.08 -13.32 2.24
CA VAL A 383 -5.51 -13.44 3.59
C VAL A 383 -5.78 -12.19 4.43
N HIS A 384 -5.57 -11.01 3.86
CA HIS A 384 -5.84 -9.74 4.55
C HIS A 384 -7.33 -9.53 4.87
N LEU A 385 -8.24 -9.98 3.99
CA LEU A 385 -9.68 -9.97 4.24
C LEU A 385 -10.03 -10.87 5.42
N GLU A 386 -9.53 -12.10 5.43
CA GLU A 386 -9.77 -13.08 6.50
C GLU A 386 -9.28 -12.56 7.86
N GLU A 387 -8.06 -12.01 7.91
CA GLU A 387 -7.50 -11.41 9.12
C GLU A 387 -8.38 -10.25 9.64
N LEU A 388 -8.78 -9.34 8.76
CA LEU A 388 -9.57 -8.16 9.16
C LEU A 388 -11.03 -8.51 9.48
N ILE A 389 -11.64 -9.49 8.81
CA ILE A 389 -12.95 -10.03 9.19
C ILE A 389 -12.89 -10.61 10.60
N GLY A 390 -11.92 -11.47 10.89
CA GLY A 390 -11.73 -12.06 12.22
C GLY A 390 -11.53 -10.99 13.30
N LYS A 391 -10.69 -9.97 13.02
CA LYS A 391 -10.48 -8.83 13.91
C LYS A 391 -11.74 -8.01 14.14
N ALA A 392 -12.50 -7.74 13.07
CA ALA A 392 -13.76 -6.99 13.15
C ALA A 392 -14.81 -7.73 13.99
N LEU A 393 -14.98 -9.05 13.77
CA LEU A 393 -15.89 -9.88 14.55
C LEU A 393 -15.50 -9.93 16.03
N SER A 394 -14.20 -10.08 16.33
CA SER A 394 -13.68 -10.09 17.71
C SER A 394 -13.92 -8.75 18.41
N ARG A 395 -13.72 -7.63 17.71
CA ARG A 395 -14.00 -6.28 18.23
C ARG A 395 -15.49 -6.11 18.53
N LEU A 396 -16.37 -6.41 17.56
CA LEU A 396 -17.83 -6.30 17.73
C LEU A 396 -18.33 -7.16 18.89
N LYS A 397 -17.81 -8.40 19.02
CA LYS A 397 -18.10 -9.28 20.16
C LYS A 397 -17.67 -8.65 21.49
N GLY A 398 -16.46 -8.09 21.54
CA GLY A 398 -15.94 -7.40 22.72
C GLY A 398 -16.74 -6.16 23.12
N GLU A 399 -17.38 -5.49 22.16
CA GLU A 399 -18.31 -4.37 22.35
C GLU A 399 -19.75 -4.82 22.67
N GLY A 400 -20.02 -6.12 22.76
CA GLY A 400 -21.36 -6.66 23.03
C GLY A 400 -22.36 -6.48 21.90
N LYS A 401 -21.90 -6.22 20.67
CA LYS A 401 -22.75 -6.04 19.49
C LYS A 401 -23.13 -7.39 18.86
N PRO A 402 -24.32 -7.50 18.24
CA PRO A 402 -24.67 -8.68 17.46
C PRO A 402 -23.70 -8.85 16.29
N LEU A 403 -23.38 -10.09 15.93
CA LEU A 403 -22.43 -10.39 14.85
C LEU A 403 -23.21 -10.72 13.58
N ARG A 404 -23.46 -9.72 12.72
CA ARG A 404 -24.21 -9.83 11.47
C ARG A 404 -23.37 -9.35 10.31
N VAL A 405 -23.06 -10.26 9.40
CA VAL A 405 -22.17 -10.01 8.25
C VAL A 405 -23.02 -9.85 6.99
N LEU A 406 -22.75 -8.78 6.23
CA LEU A 406 -23.28 -8.54 4.89
C LEU A 406 -22.11 -8.43 3.91
N ASP A 407 -22.09 -9.24 2.84
CA ASP A 407 -21.15 -9.08 1.73
C ASP A 407 -21.95 -8.78 0.45
N ILE A 408 -21.69 -7.64 -0.19
CA ILE A 408 -22.55 -7.11 -1.27
C ILE A 408 -22.06 -7.47 -2.68
N ALA A 409 -20.90 -8.08 -2.83
CA ALA A 409 -20.36 -8.56 -4.11
C ALA A 409 -19.44 -9.77 -3.84
N ALA A 410 -20.07 -10.79 -3.27
CA ALA A 410 -19.37 -11.89 -2.63
C ALA A 410 -18.64 -12.83 -3.62
N GLY A 411 -18.92 -12.77 -4.92
CA GLY A 411 -18.49 -13.82 -5.83
C GLY A 411 -19.07 -15.17 -5.39
N HIS A 412 -18.23 -16.14 -5.05
CA HIS A 412 -18.69 -17.38 -4.38
C HIS A 412 -18.72 -17.26 -2.85
N GLY A 413 -18.24 -16.15 -2.25
CA GLY A 413 -18.24 -15.92 -0.81
C GLY A 413 -17.13 -16.63 -0.03
N ARG A 414 -16.17 -17.29 -0.71
CA ARG A 414 -15.15 -18.13 -0.08
C ARG A 414 -14.38 -17.42 1.04
N TYR A 415 -13.90 -16.21 0.83
CA TYR A 415 -13.10 -15.47 1.82
C TYR A 415 -13.91 -15.12 3.10
N VAL A 416 -15.21 -14.83 2.98
CA VAL A 416 -16.07 -14.59 4.16
C VAL A 416 -16.33 -15.92 4.88
N LEU A 417 -16.71 -16.96 4.14
CA LEU A 417 -17.03 -18.26 4.72
C LEU A 417 -15.81 -18.91 5.40
N ASP A 418 -14.62 -18.80 4.78
CA ASP A 418 -13.37 -19.29 5.39
C ASP A 418 -13.03 -18.47 6.65
N ALA A 419 -13.16 -17.14 6.62
CA ALA A 419 -12.90 -16.28 7.77
C ALA A 419 -13.81 -16.57 8.95
N VAL A 420 -15.12 -16.69 8.72
CA VAL A 420 -16.08 -16.97 9.79
C VAL A 420 -15.94 -18.40 10.33
N THR A 421 -15.53 -19.35 9.48
CA THR A 421 -15.24 -20.72 9.92
C THR A 421 -14.03 -20.76 10.85
N ALA A 422 -12.98 -19.98 10.54
CA ALA A 422 -11.77 -19.90 11.36
C ALA A 422 -11.93 -19.03 12.63
N SER A 423 -12.88 -18.09 12.64
CA SER A 423 -13.08 -17.16 13.75
C SER A 423 -13.67 -17.86 14.99
N GLU A 424 -13.21 -17.47 16.19
CA GLU A 424 -13.85 -17.85 17.47
C GLU A 424 -15.17 -17.06 17.71
N ALA A 425 -15.29 -15.89 17.11
CA ALA A 425 -16.48 -15.08 17.16
C ALA A 425 -17.41 -15.47 16.00
N LYS A 426 -18.40 -16.32 16.28
CA LYS A 426 -19.33 -16.83 15.25
C LYS A 426 -20.45 -15.84 15.00
N PRO A 427 -20.68 -15.42 13.73
CA PRO A 427 -21.82 -14.60 13.37
C PRO A 427 -23.15 -15.34 13.59
N GLU A 428 -24.16 -14.60 14.06
CA GLU A 428 -25.56 -15.08 14.12
C GLU A 428 -26.23 -15.11 12.74
N SER A 429 -25.78 -14.21 11.83
CA SER A 429 -26.23 -14.20 10.44
C SER A 429 -25.14 -13.76 9.48
N ILE A 430 -25.11 -14.41 8.31
CA ILE A 430 -24.21 -14.12 7.20
C ILE A 430 -25.07 -14.00 5.94
N ARG A 431 -25.17 -12.79 5.39
CA ARG A 431 -25.88 -12.53 4.15
C ARG A 431 -24.89 -12.23 3.05
N LEU A 432 -24.77 -13.15 2.11
CA LEU A 432 -23.97 -12.97 0.89
C LEU A 432 -24.87 -12.50 -0.24
N GLN A 433 -24.39 -11.55 -1.03
CA GLN A 433 -25.10 -11.01 -2.19
C GLN A 433 -24.19 -10.95 -3.40
N ASP A 434 -24.76 -11.21 -4.59
CA ASP A 434 -24.08 -11.01 -5.87
C ASP A 434 -25.13 -10.79 -6.97
N TYR A 435 -24.75 -10.05 -8.01
CA TYR A 435 -25.63 -9.83 -9.17
C TYR A 435 -25.73 -11.07 -10.07
N SER A 436 -24.65 -11.87 -10.16
CA SER A 436 -24.52 -13.03 -11.04
C SER A 436 -25.28 -14.24 -10.48
N PRO A 437 -26.24 -14.82 -11.24
CA PRO A 437 -26.92 -16.04 -10.81
C PRO A 437 -25.97 -17.23 -10.62
N ILE A 438 -24.86 -17.28 -11.40
CA ILE A 438 -23.83 -18.32 -11.27
C ILE A 438 -23.12 -18.20 -9.90
N ASN A 439 -22.82 -16.98 -9.47
CA ASN A 439 -22.19 -16.75 -8.18
C ASN A 439 -23.13 -17.13 -7.02
N VAL A 440 -24.42 -16.80 -7.16
CA VAL A 440 -25.45 -17.18 -6.17
C VAL A 440 -25.56 -18.71 -6.05
N GLU A 441 -25.64 -19.42 -7.17
CA GLU A 441 -25.70 -20.90 -7.20
C GLU A 441 -24.45 -21.51 -6.54
N LYS A 442 -23.26 -21.10 -6.97
CA LYS A 442 -21.97 -21.62 -6.48
C LYS A 442 -21.75 -21.28 -5.02
N GLY A 443 -22.09 -20.07 -4.60
CA GLY A 443 -21.96 -19.64 -3.20
C GLY A 443 -22.95 -20.36 -2.29
N THR A 444 -24.19 -20.64 -2.74
CA THR A 444 -25.14 -21.46 -2.01
C THR A 444 -24.62 -22.89 -1.80
N ALA A 445 -24.00 -23.47 -2.84
CA ALA A 445 -23.37 -24.77 -2.73
C ALA A 445 -22.19 -24.75 -1.74
N LEU A 446 -21.37 -23.69 -1.73
CA LEU A 446 -20.26 -23.54 -0.81
C LEU A 446 -20.72 -23.35 0.65
N ILE A 447 -21.82 -22.64 0.89
CA ILE A 447 -22.47 -22.55 2.22
C ILE A 447 -22.83 -23.96 2.72
N ALA A 448 -23.44 -24.78 1.86
CA ALA A 448 -23.79 -26.16 2.20
C ALA A 448 -22.56 -27.03 2.47
N GLU A 449 -21.53 -26.92 1.64
CA GLU A 449 -20.24 -27.63 1.83
C GLU A 449 -19.59 -27.30 3.18
N ARG A 450 -19.70 -26.01 3.63
CA ARG A 450 -19.15 -25.55 4.91
C ARG A 450 -20.06 -25.83 6.12
N GLY A 451 -21.25 -26.38 5.92
CA GLY A 451 -22.20 -26.66 7.00
C GLY A 451 -22.77 -25.39 7.67
N LEU A 452 -22.89 -24.29 6.92
CA LEU A 452 -23.31 -22.99 7.43
C LEU A 452 -24.76 -22.61 7.08
N GLN A 453 -25.60 -23.56 6.63
CA GLN A 453 -26.96 -23.30 6.11
C GLN A 453 -27.90 -22.66 7.15
N GLU A 454 -27.65 -22.86 8.44
CA GLU A 454 -28.49 -22.30 9.51
C GLU A 454 -28.18 -20.81 9.75
N SER A 455 -26.94 -20.37 9.47
CA SER A 455 -26.49 -18.99 9.75
C SER A 455 -26.19 -18.18 8.49
N ALA A 456 -26.03 -18.82 7.33
CA ALA A 456 -25.64 -18.15 6.08
C ALA A 456 -26.70 -18.32 4.98
N SER A 457 -26.93 -17.25 4.24
CA SER A 457 -27.81 -17.23 3.07
C SER A 457 -27.16 -16.48 1.91
N PHE A 458 -27.51 -16.84 0.66
CA PHE A 458 -27.03 -16.17 -0.54
C PHE A 458 -28.22 -15.61 -1.33
N HIS A 459 -28.15 -14.34 -1.71
CA HIS A 459 -29.21 -13.63 -2.41
C HIS A 459 -28.71 -12.98 -3.70
N ARG A 460 -29.54 -12.97 -4.73
CA ARG A 460 -29.27 -12.14 -5.90
C ARG A 460 -29.66 -10.70 -5.61
N ALA A 461 -28.67 -9.77 -5.70
CA ALA A 461 -28.89 -8.35 -5.45
C ALA A 461 -27.89 -7.50 -6.26
N ASP A 462 -28.23 -6.23 -6.48
CA ASP A 462 -27.35 -5.24 -7.09
C ASP A 462 -26.64 -4.46 -5.98
N ALA A 463 -25.32 -4.51 -5.97
CA ALA A 463 -24.49 -3.82 -4.98
C ALA A 463 -24.52 -2.27 -5.11
N PHE A 464 -25.12 -1.75 -6.16
CA PHE A 464 -25.33 -0.31 -6.40
C PHE A 464 -26.78 0.15 -6.15
N ASP A 465 -27.67 -0.76 -5.81
CA ASP A 465 -29.03 -0.41 -5.39
C ASP A 465 -29.02 0.14 -3.95
N MET A 466 -28.94 1.46 -3.84
CA MET A 466 -28.90 2.16 -2.56
C MET A 466 -30.10 1.82 -1.69
N ALA A 467 -31.32 1.76 -2.26
CA ALA A 467 -32.53 1.48 -1.51
C ALA A 467 -32.58 0.03 -1.01
N GLY A 468 -32.21 -0.92 -1.86
CA GLY A 468 -32.12 -2.34 -1.51
C GLY A 468 -31.08 -2.61 -0.41
N LEU A 469 -29.92 -1.93 -0.47
CA LEU A 469 -28.92 -2.02 0.59
C LEU A 469 -29.43 -1.42 1.90
N ALA A 470 -30.03 -0.24 1.86
CA ALA A 470 -30.58 0.43 3.05
C ALA A 470 -31.69 -0.37 3.74
N ALA A 471 -32.46 -1.15 2.97
CA ALA A 471 -33.55 -2.01 3.45
C ALA A 471 -33.05 -3.38 3.99
N THR A 472 -31.75 -3.60 4.09
CA THR A 472 -31.23 -4.88 4.62
C THR A 472 -31.68 -5.12 6.05
N ASP A 473 -32.38 -6.24 6.27
CA ASP A 473 -32.85 -6.69 7.57
C ASP A 473 -32.49 -8.18 7.78
N PRO A 474 -31.99 -8.57 8.96
CA PRO A 474 -31.59 -7.71 10.09
C PRO A 474 -30.41 -6.79 9.71
N LYS A 475 -30.34 -5.62 10.34
CA LYS A 475 -29.27 -4.65 10.08
C LYS A 475 -27.88 -5.27 10.33
N PRO A 476 -26.94 -5.17 9.38
CA PRO A 476 -25.59 -5.71 9.55
C PRO A 476 -24.77 -4.87 10.55
N THR A 477 -23.80 -5.50 11.20
CA THR A 477 -22.80 -4.84 12.03
C THR A 477 -21.41 -4.85 11.38
N LEU A 478 -21.21 -5.73 10.38
CA LEU A 478 -20.04 -5.79 9.52
C LEU A 478 -20.51 -5.90 8.06
N ALA A 479 -20.20 -4.89 7.25
CA ALA A 479 -20.36 -4.99 5.80
C ALA A 479 -18.99 -5.23 5.14
N VAL A 480 -18.98 -6.02 4.06
CA VAL A 480 -17.81 -6.34 3.25
C VAL A 480 -18.08 -5.99 1.79
N VAL A 481 -17.09 -5.35 1.15
CA VAL A 481 -17.08 -5.06 -0.28
C VAL A 481 -15.70 -5.40 -0.83
N SER A 482 -15.59 -6.48 -1.55
CA SER A 482 -14.30 -6.94 -2.06
C SER A 482 -14.30 -7.15 -3.56
N GLY A 483 -13.35 -6.52 -4.26
CA GLY A 483 -13.14 -6.71 -5.70
C GLY A 483 -14.23 -6.12 -6.59
N LEU A 484 -15.07 -5.24 -6.05
CA LEU A 484 -16.16 -4.62 -6.78
C LEU A 484 -15.81 -3.23 -7.32
N TYR A 485 -15.41 -2.33 -6.43
CA TYR A 485 -15.24 -0.92 -6.78
C TYR A 485 -14.14 -0.68 -7.80
N GLU A 486 -13.16 -1.55 -7.87
CA GLU A 486 -12.08 -1.52 -8.86
C GLU A 486 -12.56 -1.75 -10.30
N LEU A 487 -13.70 -2.43 -10.47
CA LEU A 487 -14.24 -2.79 -11.79
C LEU A 487 -15.06 -1.67 -12.42
N PHE A 488 -15.56 -0.72 -11.62
CA PHE A 488 -16.48 0.32 -12.08
C PHE A 488 -15.77 1.69 -12.06
N PRO A 489 -15.60 2.34 -13.23
CA PRO A 489 -14.81 3.57 -13.33
C PRO A 489 -15.52 4.81 -12.75
N ASP A 490 -16.84 4.84 -12.68
CA ASP A 490 -17.62 5.99 -12.23
C ASP A 490 -17.80 6.00 -10.70
N ASN A 491 -17.49 7.11 -10.05
CA ASN A 491 -17.64 7.27 -8.61
C ASN A 491 -19.11 7.39 -8.18
N ALA A 492 -20.01 7.83 -9.05
CA ALA A 492 -21.42 7.91 -8.71
C ALA A 492 -22.03 6.56 -8.29
N GLN A 493 -21.59 5.45 -8.93
CA GLN A 493 -22.00 4.11 -8.52
C GLN A 493 -21.44 3.74 -7.14
N ILE A 494 -20.17 4.08 -6.89
CA ILE A 494 -19.52 3.81 -5.60
C ILE A 494 -20.17 4.62 -4.49
N GLU A 495 -20.48 5.90 -4.74
CA GLU A 495 -21.20 6.77 -3.81
C GLU A 495 -22.59 6.23 -3.48
N ALA A 496 -23.34 5.73 -4.48
CA ALA A 496 -24.65 5.11 -4.26
C ALA A 496 -24.56 3.85 -3.38
N SER A 497 -23.59 2.98 -3.67
CA SER A 497 -23.32 1.77 -2.86
C SER A 497 -22.95 2.13 -1.41
N LEU A 498 -21.99 3.05 -1.23
CA LEU A 498 -21.56 3.49 0.10
C LEU A 498 -22.68 4.20 0.87
N ALA A 499 -23.54 4.98 0.21
CA ALA A 499 -24.69 5.62 0.83
C ALA A 499 -25.73 4.61 1.31
N GLY A 500 -25.99 3.55 0.52
CA GLY A 500 -26.86 2.45 0.92
C GLY A 500 -26.31 1.70 2.13
N LEU A 501 -25.01 1.37 2.13
CA LEU A 501 -24.35 0.75 3.27
C LEU A 501 -24.35 1.65 4.52
N ALA A 502 -24.16 2.96 4.35
CA ALA A 502 -24.19 3.89 5.47
C ALA A 502 -25.60 3.99 6.14
N GLN A 503 -26.67 3.73 5.38
CA GLN A 503 -28.04 3.65 5.90
C GLN A 503 -28.35 2.29 6.54
N ALA A 504 -27.75 1.20 6.03
CA ALA A 504 -27.90 -0.14 6.59
C ALA A 504 -27.13 -0.31 7.92
N LEU A 505 -25.96 0.34 8.05
CA LEU A 505 -25.05 0.22 9.17
C LEU A 505 -25.34 1.29 10.24
N GLU A 506 -25.55 0.86 11.47
CA GLU A 506 -25.69 1.78 12.60
C GLU A 506 -24.31 2.34 13.03
N PRO A 507 -24.25 3.51 13.70
CA PRO A 507 -23.00 4.05 14.23
C PRO A 507 -22.22 3.04 15.07
N GLY A 508 -20.92 2.98 14.85
CA GLY A 508 -20.02 2.00 15.46
C GLY A 508 -20.03 0.63 14.78
N SER A 509 -20.81 0.40 13.72
CA SER A 509 -20.69 -0.77 12.85
C SER A 509 -19.47 -0.62 11.93
N LEU A 510 -19.03 -1.72 11.33
CA LEU A 510 -17.77 -1.78 10.57
C LEU A 510 -18.02 -2.02 9.09
N LEU A 511 -17.18 -1.37 8.26
CA LEU A 511 -17.12 -1.57 6.81
C LEU A 511 -15.72 -2.06 6.44
N LEU A 512 -15.63 -3.20 5.76
CA LEU A 512 -14.42 -3.71 5.15
C LEU A 512 -14.49 -3.53 3.64
N TYR A 513 -13.53 -2.83 3.04
CA TYR A 513 -13.52 -2.58 1.60
C TYR A 513 -12.13 -2.76 1.01
N THR A 514 -12.10 -3.13 -0.28
CA THR A 514 -10.86 -3.26 -1.03
C THR A 514 -10.64 -2.12 -2.01
N GLY A 515 -9.40 -1.89 -2.38
CA GLY A 515 -8.97 -0.95 -3.40
C GLY A 515 -7.82 -1.52 -4.22
N GLN A 516 -7.61 -0.95 -5.41
CA GLN A 516 -6.48 -1.25 -6.28
C GLN A 516 -5.82 0.05 -6.73
N PRO A 517 -5.02 0.71 -5.86
CA PRO A 517 -4.41 1.99 -6.18
C PRO A 517 -3.35 1.91 -7.28
N TRP A 518 -2.73 0.76 -7.46
CA TRP A 518 -1.67 0.49 -8.42
C TRP A 518 -1.78 -0.89 -9.04
N HIS A 519 -1.32 -1.06 -10.30
CA HIS A 519 -1.10 -2.39 -10.88
C HIS A 519 0.01 -2.35 -11.95
N PRO A 520 1.10 -3.14 -11.83
CA PRO A 520 2.23 -3.09 -12.75
C PRO A 520 1.90 -3.61 -14.16
N GLN A 521 0.84 -4.39 -14.30
CA GLN A 521 0.42 -5.00 -15.56
C GLN A 521 -0.90 -4.42 -16.11
N LEU A 522 -1.27 -3.18 -15.74
CA LEU A 522 -2.56 -2.59 -16.10
C LEU A 522 -2.80 -2.58 -17.60
N GLU A 523 -1.75 -2.29 -18.40
CA GLU A 523 -1.86 -2.32 -19.87
C GLU A 523 -2.05 -3.74 -20.40
N MET A 524 -1.36 -4.73 -19.87
CA MET A 524 -1.54 -6.13 -20.26
C MET A 524 -2.97 -6.60 -19.98
N ILE A 525 -3.50 -6.26 -18.81
CA ILE A 525 -4.89 -6.56 -18.45
C ILE A 525 -5.84 -5.93 -19.46
N ALA A 526 -5.73 -4.63 -19.70
CA ALA A 526 -6.62 -3.91 -20.63
C ALA A 526 -6.50 -4.38 -22.09
N ARG A 527 -5.30 -4.81 -22.52
CA ARG A 527 -5.04 -5.17 -23.92
C ARG A 527 -5.19 -6.66 -24.22
N ALA A 528 -5.08 -7.54 -23.22
CA ALA A 528 -4.99 -8.97 -23.46
C ALA A 528 -6.08 -9.81 -22.75
N LEU A 529 -6.68 -9.29 -21.66
CA LEU A 529 -7.68 -10.01 -20.89
C LEU A 529 -9.10 -9.51 -21.17
N THR A 530 -10.08 -10.40 -20.95
CA THR A 530 -11.51 -10.09 -21.11
C THR A 530 -12.21 -9.99 -19.77
N SER A 531 -13.19 -9.10 -19.68
CA SER A 531 -14.08 -8.91 -18.53
C SER A 531 -15.27 -9.87 -18.61
N HIS A 532 -15.88 -10.17 -17.46
CA HIS A 532 -17.15 -10.86 -17.33
C HIS A 532 -18.31 -10.08 -17.97
N ARG A 533 -18.14 -8.79 -18.27
CA ARG A 533 -19.10 -7.93 -18.94
C ARG A 533 -19.08 -8.17 -20.45
N GLY A 534 -19.78 -9.19 -20.91
CA GLY A 534 -19.94 -9.49 -22.34
C GLY A 534 -18.66 -9.89 -23.08
N GLY A 535 -17.58 -10.20 -22.38
CA GLY A 535 -16.29 -10.54 -23.00
C GLY A 535 -15.52 -9.34 -23.56
N GLU A 536 -15.92 -8.12 -23.18
CA GLU A 536 -15.20 -6.89 -23.54
C GLU A 536 -13.78 -6.88 -22.96
N ALA A 537 -12.93 -5.95 -23.43
CA ALA A 537 -11.60 -5.74 -22.84
C ALA A 537 -11.71 -5.34 -21.36
N TRP A 538 -10.90 -5.93 -20.50
CA TRP A 538 -10.90 -5.62 -19.07
C TRP A 538 -10.17 -4.31 -18.78
N ILE A 539 -10.86 -3.21 -18.99
CA ILE A 539 -10.33 -1.86 -18.75
C ILE A 539 -10.75 -1.39 -17.37
N MET A 540 -9.78 -1.15 -16.53
CA MET A 540 -9.98 -0.62 -15.17
C MET A 540 -9.51 0.84 -15.10
N ARG A 541 -10.33 1.71 -14.47
CA ARG A 541 -9.85 2.97 -13.93
C ARG A 541 -9.49 2.73 -12.47
N ARG A 542 -8.21 2.67 -12.17
CA ARG A 542 -7.77 2.55 -10.79
C ARG A 542 -8.13 3.81 -10.00
N ARG A 543 -8.46 3.64 -8.72
CA ARG A 543 -8.59 4.74 -7.76
C ARG A 543 -7.36 4.78 -6.88
N THR A 544 -6.79 5.98 -6.67
CA THR A 544 -5.75 6.13 -5.65
C THR A 544 -6.33 5.79 -4.29
N GLN A 545 -5.47 5.43 -3.33
CA GLN A 545 -5.95 5.18 -1.97
C GLN A 545 -6.63 6.42 -1.39
N GLN A 546 -6.10 7.62 -1.67
CA GLN A 546 -6.71 8.89 -1.24
C GLN A 546 -8.11 9.09 -1.80
N GLU A 547 -8.34 8.78 -3.09
CA GLU A 547 -9.67 8.88 -3.70
C GLU A 547 -10.67 7.95 -3.02
N MET A 548 -10.28 6.70 -2.79
CA MET A 548 -11.15 5.74 -2.13
C MET A 548 -11.46 6.13 -0.68
N ASP A 549 -10.46 6.58 0.07
CA ASP A 549 -10.62 7.02 1.45
C ASP A 549 -11.55 8.25 1.55
N GLN A 550 -11.47 9.19 0.61
CA GLN A 550 -12.34 10.35 0.58
C GLN A 550 -13.80 9.99 0.23
N LEU A 551 -14.03 9.03 -0.66
CA LEU A 551 -15.38 8.53 -0.96
C LEU A 551 -16.00 7.84 0.27
N VAL A 552 -15.23 7.01 0.95
CA VAL A 552 -15.65 6.31 2.19
C VAL A 552 -15.92 7.31 3.32
N ALA A 553 -15.05 8.31 3.49
CA ALA A 553 -15.22 9.36 4.49
C ALA A 553 -16.47 10.23 4.21
N ALA A 554 -16.70 10.59 2.94
CA ALA A 554 -17.87 11.36 2.53
C ALA A 554 -19.20 10.61 2.78
N ALA A 555 -19.18 9.27 2.77
CA ALA A 555 -20.33 8.44 3.11
C ALA A 555 -20.53 8.28 4.65
N GLY A 556 -19.70 8.89 5.47
CA GLY A 556 -19.82 8.86 6.95
C GLY A 556 -19.13 7.66 7.59
N PHE A 557 -17.99 7.24 7.03
CA PHE A 557 -17.12 6.22 7.62
C PHE A 557 -15.75 6.78 7.94
N ARG A 558 -15.14 6.32 9.00
CA ARG A 558 -13.78 6.65 9.41
C ARG A 558 -12.88 5.44 9.26
N LYS A 559 -11.87 5.50 8.37
CA LYS A 559 -10.86 4.45 8.25
C LYS A 559 -10.07 4.30 9.55
N ILE A 560 -9.94 3.07 10.05
CA ILE A 560 -9.25 2.74 11.29
C ILE A 560 -8.01 1.87 11.07
N GLU A 561 -8.00 1.04 10.03
CA GLU A 561 -6.87 0.17 9.73
C GLU A 561 -6.82 -0.17 8.24
N GLN A 562 -5.62 -0.45 7.73
CA GLN A 562 -5.40 -0.86 6.35
C GLN A 562 -4.34 -1.96 6.27
N ARG A 563 -4.50 -2.84 5.31
CA ARG A 563 -3.50 -3.80 4.81
C ARG A 563 -3.21 -3.49 3.36
N ILE A 564 -1.99 -3.79 2.92
CA ILE A 564 -1.62 -3.79 1.51
C ILE A 564 -0.76 -5.01 1.23
N ASP A 565 -0.87 -5.58 0.02
CA ASP A 565 0.03 -6.66 -0.37
C ASP A 565 1.46 -6.13 -0.60
N LYS A 566 2.43 -7.02 -0.59
CA LYS A 566 3.85 -6.62 -0.68
C LYS A 566 4.25 -5.98 -2.01
N TRP A 567 3.42 -6.07 -3.05
CA TRP A 567 3.63 -5.45 -4.36
C TRP A 567 2.93 -4.09 -4.49
N GLY A 568 2.13 -3.70 -3.50
CA GLY A 568 1.38 -2.46 -3.49
C GLY A 568 0.20 -2.43 -4.46
N ILE A 569 -0.39 -3.59 -4.78
CA ILE A 569 -1.46 -3.73 -5.77
C ILE A 569 -2.83 -3.56 -5.12
N PHE A 570 -3.13 -4.38 -4.09
CA PHE A 570 -4.44 -4.42 -3.46
C PHE A 570 -4.39 -3.97 -2.01
N THR A 571 -5.27 -3.05 -1.66
CA THR A 571 -5.51 -2.65 -0.28
C THR A 571 -6.77 -3.30 0.26
N VAL A 572 -6.76 -3.56 1.57
CA VAL A 572 -7.94 -3.96 2.34
C VAL A 572 -8.02 -3.03 3.53
N SER A 573 -9.08 -2.27 3.62
CA SER A 573 -9.27 -1.24 4.62
C SER A 573 -10.48 -1.54 5.50
N LEU A 574 -10.32 -1.32 6.80
CA LEU A 574 -11.40 -1.39 7.78
C LEU A 574 -11.78 0.02 8.20
N ALA A 575 -13.06 0.34 8.14
CA ALA A 575 -13.61 1.61 8.57
C ALA A 575 -14.78 1.42 9.54
N GLU A 576 -15.03 2.43 10.33
CA GLU A 576 -16.12 2.49 11.32
C GLU A 576 -17.16 3.49 10.87
N ARG A 577 -18.45 3.16 10.98
CA ARG A 577 -19.56 4.07 10.77
C ARG A 577 -19.62 5.10 11.91
N ILE A 578 -19.54 6.40 11.54
CA ILE A 578 -19.58 7.50 12.52
C ILE A 578 -21.00 7.96 12.77
#